data_6e8e292be13c447d9a0b5ff12ef957de
#
_entry.id   6e8e292be13c447d9a0b5ff12ef957de
#
_cell.length_a   1.000
_cell.length_b   1.000
_cell.length_c   1.000
_cell.angle_alpha   90.00
_cell.angle_beta   90.00
_cell.angle_gamma   90.00
#
_symmetry.space_group_name_H-M   'P 1'
#
loop_
_entity.id
_entity.type
_entity.pdbx_description
1 polymer ?
#
loop_
_entity_poly.entity_id
_entity_poly.type
_entity_poly.pdbx_seq_one_letter_code
_entity_poly.pdbx_strand_id
1 'polypeptide(L)'
;MDETRALGLAADLHSLANFVEIHYEALPEDMNINGISYLYSFGDENVPQVCADTMKAALKHGAAIQKEYETSSFYLKMQFGAIQYKIMTLRNNVCDRKVIGTEEVEIKTPIDWEVTTTTKDVVEWDCHPLLGASTDG
;
A
#
# COMPACT_ATOMS: atom_id res chain seq x y z
N MET A 1 -6.64 -11.59 11.50
CA MET A 1 -6.45 -13.00 11.06
C MET A 1 -6.46 -13.88 12.30
N ASP A 2 -7.24 -14.92 12.28
CA ASP A 2 -7.23 -15.83 13.42
C ASP A 2 -6.01 -16.76 13.39
N GLU A 3 -5.73 -17.40 14.52
CA GLU A 3 -4.54 -18.24 14.66
C GLU A 3 -4.56 -19.45 13.73
N THR A 4 -5.70 -20.07 13.54
CA THR A 4 -5.81 -21.24 12.66
C THR A 4 -5.42 -20.89 11.22
N ARG A 5 -5.92 -19.76 10.73
CA ARG A 5 -5.57 -19.29 9.40
C ARG A 5 -4.09 -18.90 9.31
N ALA A 6 -3.58 -18.25 10.35
CA ALA A 6 -2.16 -17.87 10.38
C ALA A 6 -1.24 -19.08 10.33
N LEU A 7 -1.55 -20.13 11.08
CA LEU A 7 -0.76 -21.36 11.07
C LEU A 7 -0.86 -22.08 9.73
N GLY A 8 -2.03 -22.09 9.10
CA GLY A 8 -2.19 -22.64 7.75
C GLY A 8 -1.36 -21.89 6.71
N LEU A 9 -1.41 -20.56 6.74
CA LEU A 9 -0.61 -19.73 5.85
C LEU A 9 0.88 -19.94 6.08
N ALA A 10 1.32 -20.02 7.34
CA ALA A 10 2.72 -20.29 7.67
C ALA A 10 3.16 -21.64 7.13
N ALA A 11 2.31 -22.67 7.25
CA ALA A 11 2.61 -23.99 6.71
C ALA A 11 2.79 -23.95 5.18
N ASP A 12 1.94 -23.21 4.49
CA ASP A 12 2.03 -23.05 3.05
C ASP A 12 3.30 -22.29 2.65
N LEU A 13 3.68 -21.26 3.41
CA LEU A 13 4.93 -20.55 3.19
C LEU A 13 6.14 -21.45 3.41
N HIS A 14 6.11 -22.31 4.43
CA HIS A 14 7.16 -23.29 4.65
C HIS A 14 7.26 -24.28 3.49
N SER A 15 6.14 -24.67 2.92
CA SER A 15 6.12 -25.53 1.74
C SER A 15 6.80 -24.86 0.53
N LEU A 16 6.52 -23.58 0.32
CA LEU A 16 7.19 -22.80 -0.72
C LEU A 16 8.68 -22.66 -0.46
N ALA A 17 9.07 -22.39 0.81
CA ALA A 17 10.46 -22.30 1.19
C ALA A 17 11.21 -23.61 0.92
N ASN A 18 10.60 -24.74 1.27
CA ASN A 18 11.16 -26.05 1.02
C ASN A 18 11.32 -26.34 -0.48
N PHE A 19 10.36 -25.92 -1.29
CA PHE A 19 10.44 -26.01 -2.74
C PHE A 19 11.66 -25.24 -3.28
N VAL A 20 11.88 -24.04 -2.80
CA VAL A 20 13.02 -23.22 -3.22
C VAL A 20 14.35 -23.88 -2.82
N GLU A 21 14.44 -24.39 -1.58
CA GLU A 21 15.64 -25.05 -1.10
C GLU A 21 16.01 -26.30 -1.89
N ILE A 22 15.02 -27.10 -2.29
CA ILE A 22 15.24 -28.37 -2.98
C ILE A 22 15.50 -28.18 -4.47
N HIS A 23 14.76 -27.24 -5.09
CA HIS A 23 14.75 -27.10 -6.53
C HIS A 23 15.43 -25.84 -7.06
N TYR A 24 16.30 -25.22 -6.30
CA TYR A 24 16.90 -23.93 -6.64
C TYR A 24 17.60 -23.93 -8.00
N GLU A 25 18.15 -25.05 -8.43
CA GLU A 25 18.84 -25.13 -9.73
C GLU A 25 17.90 -24.97 -10.92
N ALA A 26 16.62 -25.27 -10.74
CA ALA A 26 15.62 -25.13 -11.80
C ALA A 26 14.91 -23.77 -11.80
N LEU A 27 15.18 -22.92 -10.80
CA LEU A 27 14.46 -21.67 -10.63
C LEU A 27 15.17 -20.51 -11.34
N PRO A 28 14.41 -19.49 -11.76
CA PRO A 28 14.99 -18.29 -12.36
C PRO A 28 15.91 -17.54 -11.40
N GLU A 29 17.01 -16.99 -11.89
CA GLU A 29 17.94 -16.20 -11.08
C GLU A 29 17.27 -14.96 -10.45
N ASP A 30 16.31 -14.37 -11.14
CA ASP A 30 15.62 -13.16 -10.70
C ASP A 30 14.30 -13.46 -9.98
N MET A 31 14.14 -14.66 -9.49
CA MET A 31 12.93 -15.03 -8.76
C MET A 31 12.71 -14.16 -7.54
N ASN A 32 11.56 -13.56 -7.47
CA ASN A 32 11.12 -12.82 -6.29
C ASN A 32 9.65 -13.16 -6.01
N ILE A 33 9.20 -12.83 -4.82
CA ILE A 33 7.84 -13.12 -4.40
C ILE A 33 7.21 -11.83 -3.91
N ASN A 34 6.07 -11.49 -4.51
CA ASN A 34 5.31 -10.32 -4.12
C ASN A 34 3.90 -10.75 -3.76
N GLY A 35 3.49 -10.37 -2.56
CA GLY A 35 2.11 -10.57 -2.11
C GLY A 35 1.41 -9.23 -1.94
N ILE A 36 0.09 -9.24 -2.05
CA ILE A 36 -0.71 -8.06 -1.80
C ILE A 36 -2.02 -8.44 -1.12
N SER A 37 -2.39 -7.66 -0.11
CA SER A 37 -3.71 -7.72 0.48
C SER A 37 -4.43 -6.40 0.24
N TYR A 38 -5.69 -6.50 -0.16
CA TYR A 38 -6.54 -5.33 -0.36
C TYR A 38 -7.40 -5.14 0.89
N LEU A 39 -7.24 -4.00 1.53
CA LEU A 39 -7.95 -3.69 2.75
C LEU A 39 -8.92 -2.54 2.46
N TYR A 40 -10.18 -2.89 2.27
CA TYR A 40 -11.24 -1.93 2.07
C TYR A 40 -12.09 -1.82 3.32
N SER A 41 -12.39 -0.59 3.73
CA SER A 41 -13.23 -0.40 4.89
C SER A 41 -14.70 -0.52 4.50
N PHE A 42 -15.32 -1.62 4.88
CA PHE A 42 -16.76 -1.81 4.72
C PHE A 42 -17.35 -2.00 6.12
N GLY A 43 -17.46 -0.93 6.90
CA GLY A 43 -18.03 -1.02 8.24
C GLY A 43 -17.08 -0.52 9.32
N ASP A 44 -16.91 -1.29 10.38
CA ASP A 44 -16.25 -0.83 11.60
C ASP A 44 -14.73 -0.98 11.62
N GLU A 45 -14.10 -1.41 10.53
CA GLU A 45 -12.67 -1.59 10.53
C GLU A 45 -11.92 -0.27 10.59
N ASN A 46 -11.02 -0.15 11.54
CA ASN A 46 -10.13 1.00 11.64
C ASN A 46 -8.88 0.75 10.80
N VAL A 47 -8.95 1.11 9.53
CA VAL A 47 -7.85 0.87 8.58
C VAL A 47 -6.53 1.50 9.01
N PRO A 48 -6.47 2.76 9.49
CA PRO A 48 -5.21 3.32 9.97
C PRO A 48 -4.58 2.51 11.10
N GLN A 49 -5.40 2.01 12.02
CA GLN A 49 -4.90 1.20 13.14
C GLN A 49 -4.35 -0.14 12.65
N VAL A 50 -5.06 -0.81 11.74
CA VAL A 50 -4.60 -2.07 11.16
C VAL A 50 -3.26 -1.88 10.46
N CYS A 51 -3.13 -0.84 9.65
CA CYS A 51 -1.88 -0.53 8.95
C CYS A 51 -0.76 -0.23 9.94
N ALA A 52 -1.02 0.57 10.98
CA ALA A 52 -0.03 0.92 11.98
C ALA A 52 0.44 -0.30 12.77
N ASP A 53 -0.47 -1.17 13.19
CA ASP A 53 -0.15 -2.38 13.95
C ASP A 53 0.66 -3.35 13.09
N THR A 54 0.27 -3.52 11.84
CA THR A 54 1.00 -4.39 10.91
C THR A 54 2.41 -3.86 10.66
N MET A 55 2.53 -2.56 10.44
CA MET A 55 3.82 -1.93 10.23
C MET A 55 4.76 -2.12 11.44
N LYS A 56 4.25 -1.90 12.64
CA LYS A 56 5.04 -2.09 13.86
C LYS A 56 5.49 -3.54 14.03
N ALA A 57 4.60 -4.49 13.75
CA ALA A 57 4.95 -5.91 13.82
C ALA A 57 6.02 -6.27 12.79
N ALA A 58 5.90 -5.77 11.57
CA ALA A 58 6.89 -6.01 10.52
C ALA A 58 8.25 -5.42 10.87
N LEU A 59 8.28 -4.20 11.42
CA LEU A 59 9.53 -3.57 11.88
C LEU A 59 10.21 -4.38 12.96
N LYS A 60 9.45 -4.91 13.92
CA LYS A 60 10.01 -5.79 14.95
C LYS A 60 10.63 -7.05 14.37
N HIS A 61 10.13 -7.49 13.24
CA HIS A 61 10.63 -8.68 12.57
C HIS A 61 11.77 -8.38 11.59
N GLY A 62 12.22 -7.12 11.52
CA GLY A 62 13.35 -6.74 10.68
C GLY A 62 13.00 -6.40 9.25
N ALA A 63 11.73 -6.22 8.93
CA ALA A 63 11.33 -5.83 7.59
C ALA A 63 11.66 -4.36 7.31
N ALA A 64 11.99 -4.05 6.07
CA ALA A 64 12.08 -2.66 5.61
C ALA A 64 10.68 -2.18 5.23
N ILE A 65 10.33 -0.97 5.63
CA ILE A 65 9.00 -0.41 5.42
C ILE A 65 9.07 0.76 4.48
N GLN A 66 8.11 0.80 3.54
CA GLN A 66 7.91 1.94 2.66
C GLN A 66 6.42 2.26 2.60
N LYS A 67 6.09 3.53 2.75
CA LYS A 67 4.72 4.02 2.58
C LYS A 67 4.64 4.78 1.27
N GLU A 68 3.65 4.47 0.46
CA GLU A 68 3.47 5.10 -0.84
C GLU A 68 2.06 5.65 -0.95
N TYR A 69 1.96 6.96 -1.17
CA TYR A 69 0.69 7.66 -1.31
C TYR A 69 0.48 8.04 -2.76
N GLU A 70 -0.49 7.40 -3.40
CA GLU A 70 -0.90 7.76 -4.74
C GLU A 70 -2.18 8.59 -4.70
N THR A 71 -2.66 9.06 -5.84
CA THR A 71 -3.82 9.95 -5.90
C THR A 71 -5.04 9.40 -5.16
N SER A 72 -5.35 8.13 -5.34
CA SER A 72 -6.53 7.50 -4.72
C SER A 72 -6.21 6.27 -3.89
N SER A 73 -4.95 5.86 -3.84
CA SER A 73 -4.52 4.63 -3.18
C SER A 73 -3.39 4.89 -2.20
N PHE A 74 -3.30 4.02 -1.22
CA PHE A 74 -2.21 3.98 -0.27
C PHE A 74 -1.65 2.56 -0.22
N TYR A 75 -0.33 2.44 -0.24
CA TYR A 75 0.35 1.15 -0.12
C TYR A 75 1.29 1.17 1.07
N LEU A 76 1.15 0.18 1.93
CA LEU A 76 2.14 -0.13 2.95
C LEU A 76 2.96 -1.30 2.45
N LYS A 77 4.21 -1.06 2.10
CA LYS A 77 5.11 -2.07 1.55
C LYS A 77 6.06 -2.56 2.62
N MET A 78 6.16 -3.87 2.75
CA MET A 78 7.01 -4.53 3.74
C MET A 78 7.95 -5.47 3.00
N GLN A 79 9.24 -5.22 3.12
CA GLN A 79 10.25 -6.01 2.44
C GLN A 79 10.96 -6.95 3.42
N PHE A 80 10.85 -8.24 3.16
CA PHE A 80 11.50 -9.28 3.95
C PHE A 80 12.53 -9.95 3.04
N GLY A 81 13.73 -9.37 2.92
CA GLY A 81 14.72 -9.88 1.97
C GLY A 81 14.22 -9.77 0.53
N ALA A 82 14.13 -10.90 -0.16
CA ALA A 82 13.65 -10.95 -1.55
C ALA A 82 12.11 -11.03 -1.63
N ILE A 83 11.42 -11.06 -0.51
CA ILE A 83 9.98 -11.16 -0.48
C ILE A 83 9.39 -9.80 -0.12
N GLN A 84 8.47 -9.31 -0.94
CA GLN A 84 7.74 -8.11 -0.63
C GLN A 84 6.28 -8.46 -0.38
N TYR A 85 5.75 -7.97 0.72
CA TYR A 85 4.33 -8.05 0.99
C TYR A 85 3.79 -6.64 1.19
N LYS A 86 2.65 -6.34 0.59
CA LYS A 86 2.07 -5.01 0.71
C LYS A 86 0.58 -5.05 1.01
N ILE A 87 0.14 -4.03 1.72
CA ILE A 87 -1.27 -3.78 1.96
C ILE A 87 -1.66 -2.58 1.12
N MET A 88 -2.73 -2.71 0.35
CA MET A 88 -3.30 -1.64 -0.44
C MET A 88 -4.65 -1.26 0.13
N THR A 89 -4.87 0.02 0.30
CA THR A 89 -6.17 0.55 0.68
C THR A 89 -6.44 1.86 -0.07
N LEU A 90 -7.65 2.36 0.05
CA LEU A 90 -7.97 3.68 -0.51
C LEU A 90 -7.32 4.76 0.34
N ARG A 91 -6.82 5.80 -0.32
CA ARG A 91 -6.18 6.90 0.37
C ARG A 91 -7.12 7.58 1.38
N ASN A 92 -8.42 7.63 1.08
CA ASN A 92 -9.43 8.16 1.98
C ASN A 92 -9.54 7.39 3.30
N ASN A 93 -9.09 6.14 3.33
CA ASN A 93 -9.14 5.34 4.56
C ASN A 93 -8.02 5.68 5.53
N VAL A 94 -6.97 6.31 5.07
CA VAL A 94 -5.79 6.66 5.90
C VAL A 94 -5.50 8.15 5.93
N CYS A 95 -6.11 8.92 5.04
CA CYS A 95 -5.91 10.37 4.95
C CYS A 95 -7.25 11.06 4.73
N ASP A 96 -7.36 12.27 5.25
CA ASP A 96 -8.51 13.13 4.99
C ASP A 96 -8.22 14.03 3.79
N ARG A 97 -9.15 14.07 2.86
CA ARG A 97 -9.05 14.93 1.69
C ARG A 97 -9.70 16.27 1.99
N LYS A 98 -8.94 17.34 1.85
CA LYS A 98 -9.44 18.70 2.07
C LYS A 98 -9.33 19.48 0.78
N VAL A 99 -10.43 20.09 0.35
CA VAL A 99 -10.41 21.03 -0.76
C VAL A 99 -10.05 22.40 -0.19
N ILE A 100 -8.86 22.89 -0.52
CA ILE A 100 -8.36 24.15 0.02
C ILE A 100 -8.61 25.33 -0.91
N GLY A 101 -9.08 25.08 -2.10
CA GLY A 101 -9.38 26.10 -3.07
C GLY A 101 -9.70 25.49 -4.43
N THR A 102 -9.80 26.35 -5.42
CA THR A 102 -9.98 25.94 -6.81
C THR A 102 -8.98 26.71 -7.67
N GLU A 103 -8.58 26.11 -8.77
CA GLU A 103 -7.72 26.78 -9.74
C GLU A 103 -8.34 26.65 -11.14
N GLU A 104 -8.06 27.63 -11.99
CA GLU A 104 -8.50 27.58 -13.37
C GLU A 104 -7.48 26.80 -14.19
N VAL A 105 -7.97 25.87 -14.99
CA VAL A 105 -7.15 25.04 -15.86
C VAL A 105 -7.58 25.28 -17.30
N GLU A 106 -6.63 25.55 -18.18
CA GLU A 106 -6.89 25.69 -19.59
C GLU A 106 -6.93 24.32 -20.26
N ILE A 107 -8.00 24.07 -21.02
CA ILE A 107 -8.15 22.86 -21.79
C ILE A 107 -8.16 23.23 -23.27
N LYS A 108 -7.23 22.64 -24.03
CA LYS A 108 -7.22 22.78 -25.48
C LYS A 108 -7.87 21.57 -26.12
N THR A 109 -8.87 21.82 -26.97
CA THR A 109 -9.47 20.73 -27.73
C THR A 109 -8.73 20.59 -29.05
N PRO A 110 -8.39 19.35 -29.47
CA PRO A 110 -7.61 19.15 -30.71
C PRO A 110 -8.32 19.53 -31.99
N ILE A 111 -9.64 19.70 -31.95
CA ILE A 111 -10.46 19.88 -33.17
C ILE A 111 -10.57 21.34 -33.60
N ASP A 112 -10.72 22.24 -32.64
CA ASP A 112 -10.95 23.63 -32.97
C ASP A 112 -9.92 24.59 -32.43
N TRP A 113 -8.94 24.12 -31.73
CA TRP A 113 -7.88 24.93 -31.11
C TRP A 113 -8.43 25.99 -30.14
N GLU A 114 -9.68 25.81 -29.73
CA GLU A 114 -10.27 26.70 -28.73
C GLU A 114 -9.73 26.32 -27.36
N VAL A 115 -9.35 27.36 -26.61
CA VAL A 115 -8.94 27.18 -25.22
C VAL A 115 -10.14 27.45 -24.35
N THR A 116 -10.60 26.43 -23.64
CA THR A 116 -11.66 26.60 -22.64
C THR A 116 -11.05 26.52 -21.25
N THR A 117 -11.60 27.27 -20.32
CA THR A 117 -11.18 27.21 -18.93
C THR A 117 -12.19 26.42 -18.13
N THR A 118 -11.69 25.57 -17.26
CA THR A 118 -12.50 24.88 -16.26
C THR A 118 -11.88 25.07 -14.91
N THR A 119 -12.63 24.85 -13.86
CA THR A 119 -12.11 24.91 -12.50
C THR A 119 -11.76 23.51 -12.00
N LYS A 120 -10.67 23.41 -11.31
CA LYS A 120 -10.20 22.18 -10.69
C LYS A 120 -10.01 22.43 -9.18
N ASP A 121 -10.43 21.48 -8.36
CA ASP A 121 -10.20 21.55 -6.93
C ASP A 121 -8.73 21.41 -6.60
N VAL A 122 -8.25 22.30 -5.76
CA VAL A 122 -6.92 22.15 -5.15
C VAL A 122 -7.10 21.40 -3.85
N VAL A 123 -6.44 20.25 -3.74
CA VAL A 123 -6.65 19.32 -2.64
C VAL A 123 -5.42 19.20 -1.79
N GLU A 124 -5.61 19.20 -0.48
CA GLU A 124 -4.61 18.88 0.51
C GLU A 124 -5.02 17.59 1.22
N TRP A 125 -4.06 16.71 1.47
CA TRP A 125 -4.28 15.48 2.19
C TRP A 125 -3.66 15.57 3.58
N ASP A 126 -4.48 15.22 4.58
CA ASP A 126 -4.05 15.15 5.98
C ASP A 126 -4.08 13.68 6.39
N CYS A 127 -2.92 13.06 6.46
CA CYS A 127 -2.82 11.62 6.67
C CYS A 127 -2.74 11.28 8.15
N HIS A 128 -3.26 10.11 8.51
CA HIS A 128 -3.45 9.71 9.90
C HIS A 128 -2.11 9.67 10.65
N PRO A 129 -2.03 10.30 11.85
CA PRO A 129 -0.78 10.38 12.62
C PRO A 129 -0.17 9.02 12.96
N LEU A 130 -0.97 7.99 13.13
CA LEU A 130 -0.48 6.65 13.42
C LEU A 130 0.46 6.11 12.33
N LEU A 131 0.25 6.53 11.07
CA LEU A 131 1.11 6.11 9.97
C LEU A 131 2.37 6.96 9.89
N GLY A 132 2.30 8.23 10.31
CA GLY A 132 3.44 9.13 10.30
C GLY A 132 4.44 8.88 11.40
N ALA A 133 3.98 8.29 12.49
CA ALA A 133 4.82 8.15 13.67
C ALA A 133 5.92 7.16 13.53
N SER A 134 6.01 6.40 12.50
CA SER A 134 6.83 5.31 12.60
C SER A 134 7.85 5.25 11.68
N THR A 135 8.21 6.02 10.89
CA THR A 135 9.23 5.72 10.34
C THR A 135 9.77 6.26 9.47
N ASP A 136 9.53 6.78 8.93
CA ASP A 136 10.15 7.24 8.12
C ASP A 136 11.18 7.07 7.80
N GLY A 137 11.38 6.46 7.96
CA GLY A 137 12.52 6.22 7.48
C GLY A 137 13.23 6.63 6.50
#